data_e2150431b4af3b0a23d84a39efc27d48
#
_entry.id   e2150431b4af3b0a23d84a39efc27d48
#
_cell.length_a   1.000
_cell.length_b   1.000
_cell.length_c   1.000
_cell.angle_alpha   90.00
_cell.angle_beta   90.00
_cell.angle_gamma   90.00
#
_symmetry.space_group_name_H-M   'P 1'
#
loop_
_entity.id
_entity.type
_entity.pdbx_description
1 polymer ?
#
loop_
_entity_poly.entity_id
_entity_poly.type
_entity_poly.pdbx_seq_one_letter_code
_entity_poly.pdbx_strand_id
1 'polypeptide(L)'
;MRPQIAIHRTTPMATGSRPELKRALKPVPRYERAVREISRMFSQAGIRHALVGGLGANAYRNRPRTTEDIDFLVGDEAFEAHAGGFVTMRVPVIEFDGIDVDQIPLTEALRVIEDGLDRAHVSDGVPIAPVDTIVVMKLLAGRTQDLADIEAIVGSGADRELLRAAVARAAPDRVDTLVRLFDNVDRDASF
;
A
#
# COMPACT_ATOMS: atom_id res chain seq x y z
N MET A 1 31.83 18.40 24.16
CA MET A 1 31.77 17.13 23.41
C MET A 1 30.34 16.99 22.87
N ARG A 2 30.12 17.28 21.59
CA ARG A 2 28.77 17.20 20.97
C ARG A 2 28.58 15.80 20.39
N PRO A 3 27.43 15.12 20.59
CA PRO A 3 27.19 13.83 19.95
C PRO A 3 27.00 14.03 18.44
N GLN A 4 27.77 13.27 17.66
CA GLN A 4 27.57 13.17 16.20
C GLN A 4 26.27 12.41 15.95
N ILE A 5 25.33 13.10 15.30
CA ILE A 5 24.12 12.47 14.74
C ILE A 5 24.57 11.62 13.56
N ALA A 6 24.43 10.31 13.69
CA ALA A 6 24.66 9.38 12.60
C ALA A 6 23.61 9.63 11.51
N ILE A 7 24.06 10.18 10.38
CA ILE A 7 23.23 10.28 9.17
C ILE A 7 23.13 8.86 8.62
N HIS A 8 21.95 8.22 8.81
CA HIS A 8 21.62 6.99 8.11
C HIS A 8 21.67 7.28 6.60
N ARG A 9 22.71 6.75 5.95
CA ARG A 9 22.77 6.71 4.49
C ARG A 9 21.59 5.88 4.00
N THR A 10 20.61 6.56 3.40
CA THR A 10 19.56 5.94 2.60
C THR A 10 20.23 5.14 1.48
N THR A 11 20.14 3.83 1.53
CA THR A 11 20.56 2.94 0.43
C THR A 11 19.76 3.36 -0.81
N PRO A 12 20.40 3.57 -1.98
CA PRO A 12 19.64 3.89 -3.18
C PRO A 12 18.73 2.72 -3.52
N MET A 13 17.44 2.98 -3.58
CA MET A 13 16.41 2.04 -4.00
C MET A 13 16.74 1.53 -5.40
N ALA A 14 16.78 0.20 -5.55
CA ALA A 14 16.80 -0.45 -6.85
C ALA A 14 15.66 0.12 -7.72
N THR A 15 15.91 0.24 -9.01
CA THR A 15 15.12 0.89 -10.05
C THR A 15 13.74 0.26 -10.30
N GLY A 16 12.90 0.16 -9.27
CA GLY A 16 11.46 0.01 -9.43
C GLY A 16 10.85 1.39 -9.69
N SER A 17 9.98 1.51 -10.67
CA SER A 17 9.33 2.78 -10.98
C SER A 17 8.69 3.36 -9.72
N ARG A 18 8.95 4.65 -9.43
CA ARG A 18 8.30 5.35 -8.32
C ARG A 18 6.79 5.31 -8.51
N PRO A 19 6.00 5.11 -7.44
CA PRO A 19 4.55 5.14 -7.54
C PRO A 19 4.08 6.55 -7.90
N GLU A 20 3.08 6.64 -8.78
CA GLU A 20 2.51 7.90 -9.22
C GLU A 20 1.01 7.93 -8.93
N LEU A 21 0.54 8.93 -8.20
CA LEU A 21 -0.88 9.12 -7.93
C LEU A 21 -1.69 9.26 -9.22
N LYS A 22 -1.18 10.00 -10.21
CA LYS A 22 -1.81 10.15 -11.52
C LYS A 22 -2.04 8.82 -12.22
N ARG A 23 -1.10 7.87 -12.10
CA ARG A 23 -1.26 6.52 -12.64
C ARG A 23 -2.33 5.74 -11.87
N ALA A 24 -2.31 5.82 -10.54
CA ALA A 24 -3.30 5.17 -9.68
C ALA A 24 -4.74 5.57 -10.03
N LEU A 25 -4.95 6.85 -10.32
CA LEU A 25 -6.26 7.45 -10.57
C LEU A 25 -6.70 7.44 -12.05
N LYS A 26 -5.83 7.03 -12.98
CA LYS A 26 -6.13 7.05 -14.41
C LYS A 26 -7.46 6.38 -14.80
N PRO A 27 -7.85 5.21 -14.25
CA PRO A 27 -9.14 4.58 -14.55
C PRO A 27 -10.33 5.22 -13.86
N VAL A 28 -10.10 5.95 -12.78
CA VAL A 28 -11.13 6.53 -11.89
C VAL A 28 -10.83 7.99 -11.53
N PRO A 29 -10.75 8.92 -12.51
CA PRO A 29 -10.35 10.31 -12.22
C PRO A 29 -11.25 11.03 -11.21
N ARG A 30 -12.51 10.61 -11.10
CA ARG A 30 -13.47 11.15 -10.12
C ARG A 30 -13.04 10.95 -8.66
N TYR A 31 -12.12 10.01 -8.39
CA TYR A 31 -11.62 9.73 -7.03
C TYR A 31 -10.53 10.71 -6.59
N GLU A 32 -9.98 11.52 -7.50
CA GLU A 32 -8.84 12.40 -7.18
C GLU A 32 -9.14 13.33 -6.01
N ARG A 33 -10.32 13.97 -6.03
CA ARG A 33 -10.74 14.87 -4.95
C ARG A 33 -10.83 14.12 -3.62
N ALA A 34 -11.52 12.98 -3.58
CA ALA A 34 -11.69 12.18 -2.38
C ALA A 34 -10.35 11.74 -1.79
N VAL A 35 -9.47 11.13 -2.61
CA VAL A 35 -8.14 10.67 -2.19
C VAL A 35 -7.32 11.80 -1.57
N ARG A 36 -7.28 12.98 -2.20
CA ARG A 36 -6.51 14.13 -1.71
C ARG A 36 -7.07 14.71 -0.43
N GLU A 37 -8.40 14.88 -0.34
CA GLU A 37 -9.04 15.45 0.85
C GLU A 37 -8.92 14.53 2.06
N ILE A 38 -9.14 13.22 1.89
CA ILE A 38 -9.02 12.24 2.96
C ILE A 38 -7.57 12.18 3.45
N SER A 39 -6.59 12.11 2.53
CA SER A 39 -5.17 12.13 2.89
C SER A 39 -4.80 13.41 3.65
N ARG A 40 -5.35 14.58 3.25
CA ARG A 40 -5.16 15.83 3.96
C ARG A 40 -5.78 15.80 5.37
N MET A 41 -6.97 15.23 5.53
CA MET A 41 -7.63 15.08 6.84
C MET A 41 -6.78 14.22 7.79
N PHE A 42 -6.25 13.08 7.32
CA PHE A 42 -5.34 12.25 8.12
C PHE A 42 -4.07 13.00 8.50
N SER A 43 -3.44 13.70 7.55
CA SER A 43 -2.23 14.49 7.81
C SER A 43 -2.48 15.58 8.87
N GLN A 44 -3.60 16.30 8.79
CA GLN A 44 -3.97 17.33 9.75
C GLN A 44 -4.26 16.77 11.14
N ALA A 45 -4.78 15.56 11.21
CA ALA A 45 -5.02 14.84 12.47
C ALA A 45 -3.75 14.17 13.04
N GLY A 46 -2.60 14.25 12.34
CA GLY A 46 -1.36 13.60 12.74
C GLY A 46 -1.41 12.07 12.62
N ILE A 47 -2.22 11.55 11.69
CA ILE A 47 -2.39 10.12 11.44
C ILE A 47 -1.45 9.70 10.30
N ARG A 48 -0.52 8.75 10.59
CA ARG A 48 0.25 8.09 9.52
C ARG A 48 -0.72 7.29 8.65
N HIS A 49 -0.60 7.45 7.36
CA HIS A 49 -1.45 6.76 6.40
C HIS A 49 -0.74 6.54 5.07
N ALA A 50 -1.19 5.57 4.31
CA ALA A 50 -0.73 5.34 2.96
C ALA A 50 -1.84 4.74 2.09
N LEU A 51 -1.95 5.20 0.85
CA LEU A 51 -2.86 4.64 -0.15
C LEU A 51 -2.42 3.21 -0.47
N VAL A 52 -3.36 2.28 -0.38
CA VAL A 52 -3.15 0.85 -0.59
C VAL A 52 -4.22 0.26 -1.53
N GLY A 53 -4.60 -0.99 -1.38
CA GLY A 53 -5.68 -1.64 -2.10
C GLY A 53 -5.53 -1.62 -3.63
N GLY A 54 -6.64 -1.41 -4.32
CA GLY A 54 -6.70 -1.34 -5.78
C GLY A 54 -5.97 -0.12 -6.34
N LEU A 55 -6.14 1.05 -5.73
CA LEU A 55 -5.47 2.30 -6.14
C LEU A 55 -3.96 2.25 -5.88
N GLY A 56 -3.55 1.73 -4.70
CA GLY A 56 -2.14 1.53 -4.39
C GLY A 56 -1.46 0.61 -5.41
N ALA A 57 -2.09 -0.51 -5.76
CA ALA A 57 -1.60 -1.43 -6.79
C ALA A 57 -1.48 -0.76 -8.17
N ASN A 58 -2.47 0.06 -8.55
CA ASN A 58 -2.48 0.79 -9.82
C ASN A 58 -1.29 1.75 -9.96
N ALA A 59 -0.76 2.29 -8.87
CA ALA A 59 0.40 3.18 -8.90
C ALA A 59 1.67 2.50 -9.45
N TYR A 60 1.71 1.16 -9.40
CA TYR A 60 2.84 0.33 -9.85
C TYR A 60 2.58 -0.46 -11.13
N ARG A 61 1.37 -0.41 -11.69
CA ARG A 61 0.99 -1.20 -12.87
C ARG A 61 1.12 -0.40 -14.15
N ASN A 62 1.59 -1.05 -15.22
CA ASN A 62 1.58 -0.44 -16.57
C ASN A 62 0.15 -0.25 -17.10
N ARG A 63 -0.77 -1.15 -16.72
CA ARG A 63 -2.20 -1.10 -17.09
C ARG A 63 -3.05 -1.05 -15.84
N PRO A 64 -3.34 0.15 -15.31
CA PRO A 64 -4.24 0.33 -14.17
C PRO A 64 -5.65 -0.17 -14.49
N ARG A 65 -6.35 -0.70 -13.47
CA ARG A 65 -7.75 -1.13 -13.56
C ARG A 65 -8.69 -0.24 -12.77
N THR A 66 -9.97 -0.31 -13.07
CA THR A 66 -11.01 0.30 -12.24
C THR A 66 -11.06 -0.37 -10.86
N THR A 67 -11.33 0.40 -9.83
CA THR A 67 -11.64 -0.04 -8.47
C THR A 67 -12.89 0.69 -7.98
N GLU A 68 -13.59 0.14 -7.00
CA GLU A 68 -14.86 0.67 -6.49
C GLU A 68 -14.69 1.47 -5.20
N ASP A 69 -13.57 1.28 -4.52
CA ASP A 69 -13.24 1.78 -3.19
C ASP A 69 -11.92 2.55 -3.14
N ILE A 70 -11.71 3.24 -2.03
CA ILE A 70 -10.46 3.91 -1.67
C ILE A 70 -9.96 3.29 -0.37
N ASP A 71 -8.81 2.62 -0.41
CA ASP A 71 -8.21 1.97 0.74
C ASP A 71 -7.02 2.77 1.28
N PHE A 72 -7.03 3.08 2.58
CA PHE A 72 -5.88 3.62 3.29
C PHE A 72 -5.44 2.67 4.41
N LEU A 73 -4.18 2.25 4.40
CA LEU A 73 -3.54 1.70 5.59
C LEU A 73 -3.31 2.86 6.55
N VAL A 74 -3.70 2.72 7.82
CA VAL A 74 -3.58 3.76 8.83
C VAL A 74 -2.84 3.26 10.06
N GLY A 75 -2.05 4.15 10.69
CA GLY A 75 -1.36 3.86 11.94
C GLY A 75 -2.32 3.79 13.13
N ASP A 76 -1.82 3.31 14.28
CA ASP A 76 -2.61 3.18 15.51
C ASP A 76 -3.19 4.51 16.00
N GLU A 77 -2.52 5.60 15.68
CA GLU A 77 -2.98 6.95 15.99
C GLU A 77 -4.29 7.34 15.29
N ALA A 78 -4.78 6.53 14.34
CA ALA A 78 -6.11 6.69 13.76
C ALA A 78 -7.24 6.33 14.72
N PHE A 79 -6.91 5.63 15.81
CA PHE A 79 -7.88 5.07 16.75
C PHE A 79 -7.67 5.63 18.14
N GLU A 80 -8.75 5.84 18.86
CA GLU A 80 -8.77 6.28 20.25
C GLU A 80 -9.47 5.24 21.13
N ALA A 81 -8.75 4.73 22.12
CA ALA A 81 -9.29 3.79 23.08
C ALA A 81 -9.95 4.53 24.26
N HIS A 82 -11.16 4.12 24.64
CA HIS A 82 -11.93 4.71 25.72
C HIS A 82 -12.10 3.72 26.88
N ALA A 83 -12.43 4.26 28.06
CA ALA A 83 -12.78 3.46 29.21
C ALA A 83 -13.97 2.52 28.88
N GLY A 84 -13.84 1.24 29.25
CA GLY A 84 -14.84 0.21 28.91
C GLY A 84 -14.54 -0.58 27.65
N GLY A 85 -13.36 -0.37 27.02
CA GLY A 85 -12.88 -1.16 25.88
C GLY A 85 -13.43 -0.70 24.52
N PHE A 86 -14.08 0.45 24.45
CA PHE A 86 -14.51 1.03 23.18
C PHE A 86 -13.34 1.66 22.44
N VAL A 87 -13.31 1.48 21.12
CA VAL A 87 -12.35 2.12 20.22
C VAL A 87 -13.12 2.92 19.18
N THR A 88 -12.74 4.17 18.97
CA THR A 88 -13.33 5.04 17.96
C THR A 88 -12.29 5.51 16.96
N MET A 89 -12.71 5.77 15.71
CA MET A 89 -11.84 6.41 14.73
C MET A 89 -11.78 7.92 15.00
N ARG A 90 -10.59 8.50 14.96
CA ARG A 90 -10.37 9.95 15.12
C ARG A 90 -10.83 10.73 13.88
N VAL A 91 -10.77 10.11 12.70
CA VAL A 91 -11.26 10.65 11.42
C VAL A 91 -12.17 9.59 10.79
N PRO A 92 -13.47 9.53 11.16
CA PRO A 92 -14.37 8.45 10.74
C PRO A 92 -14.93 8.69 9.33
N VAL A 93 -14.09 8.65 8.30
CA VAL A 93 -14.49 8.74 6.90
C VAL A 93 -14.71 7.33 6.36
N ILE A 94 -15.95 6.94 6.15
CA ILE A 94 -16.34 5.65 5.55
C ILE A 94 -16.89 5.81 4.14
N GLU A 95 -17.22 7.03 3.74
CA GLU A 95 -17.69 7.42 2.40
C GLU A 95 -17.27 8.85 2.11
N PHE A 96 -16.94 9.15 0.87
CA PHE A 96 -16.68 10.50 0.38
C PHE A 96 -17.19 10.65 -1.05
N ASP A 97 -18.11 11.58 -1.27
CA ASP A 97 -18.75 11.83 -2.58
C ASP A 97 -19.35 10.54 -3.21
N GLY A 98 -19.96 9.66 -2.41
CA GLY A 98 -20.54 8.38 -2.86
C GLY A 98 -19.49 7.32 -3.22
N ILE A 99 -18.29 7.44 -2.69
CA ILE A 99 -17.18 6.47 -2.86
C ILE A 99 -16.88 5.89 -1.49
N ASP A 100 -16.91 4.58 -1.37
CA ASP A 100 -16.55 3.87 -0.14
C ASP A 100 -15.08 4.07 0.20
N VAL A 101 -14.80 4.27 1.50
CA VAL A 101 -13.46 4.52 2.02
C VAL A 101 -13.14 3.53 3.14
N ASP A 102 -12.17 2.67 2.90
CA ASP A 102 -11.69 1.71 3.88
C ASP A 102 -10.45 2.23 4.60
N GLN A 103 -10.55 2.33 5.94
CA GLN A 103 -9.42 2.59 6.82
C GLN A 103 -8.94 1.26 7.41
N ILE A 104 -7.85 0.73 6.88
CA ILE A 104 -7.30 -0.57 7.26
C ILE A 104 -6.35 -0.38 8.44
N PRO A 105 -6.69 -0.89 9.65
CA PRO A 105 -5.83 -0.77 10.81
C PRO A 105 -4.63 -1.72 10.72
N LEU A 106 -3.56 -1.42 11.48
CA LEU A 106 -2.45 -2.32 11.70
C LEU A 106 -2.87 -3.46 12.65
N THR A 107 -3.51 -4.48 12.10
CA THR A 107 -3.78 -5.73 12.83
C THR A 107 -2.47 -6.44 13.17
N GLU A 108 -2.50 -7.43 14.08
CA GLU A 108 -1.31 -8.21 14.42
C GLU A 108 -0.61 -8.79 13.17
N ALA A 109 -1.39 -9.31 12.22
CA ALA A 109 -0.87 -9.82 10.95
C ALA A 109 -0.20 -8.75 10.07
N LEU A 110 -0.60 -7.48 10.19
CA LEU A 110 -0.07 -6.36 9.43
C LEU A 110 1.05 -5.58 10.16
N ARG A 111 1.31 -5.87 11.44
CA ARG A 111 2.39 -5.21 12.20
C ARG A 111 3.76 -5.37 11.57
N VAL A 112 4.00 -6.49 10.93
CA VAL A 112 5.27 -6.78 10.25
C VAL A 112 5.55 -5.87 9.05
N ILE A 113 4.53 -5.19 8.53
CA ILE A 113 4.63 -4.22 7.44
C ILE A 113 4.36 -2.77 7.89
N GLU A 114 4.32 -2.50 9.20
CA GLU A 114 4.10 -1.15 9.76
C GLU A 114 5.12 -0.12 9.21
N ASP A 115 6.37 -0.56 8.99
CA ASP A 115 7.41 0.25 8.37
C ASP A 115 7.01 0.77 6.96
N GLY A 116 6.04 0.14 6.31
CA GLY A 116 5.48 0.60 5.04
C GLY A 116 4.80 1.96 5.12
N LEU A 117 4.28 2.36 6.28
CA LEU A 117 3.74 3.71 6.50
C LEU A 117 4.87 4.76 6.49
N ASP A 118 6.00 4.46 7.14
CA ASP A 118 7.14 5.39 7.23
C ASP A 118 7.93 5.46 5.90
N ARG A 119 7.90 4.38 5.10
CA ARG A 119 8.52 4.29 3.77
C ARG A 119 7.60 4.72 2.63
N ALA A 120 6.36 5.16 2.94
CA ALA A 120 5.40 5.57 1.92
C ALA A 120 5.98 6.70 1.06
N HIS A 121 5.82 6.57 -0.26
CA HIS A 121 6.25 7.59 -1.21
C HIS A 121 5.16 8.62 -1.40
N VAL A 122 5.46 9.89 -1.13
CA VAL A 122 4.51 10.99 -1.35
C VAL A 122 4.50 11.38 -2.83
N SER A 123 3.35 11.17 -3.48
CA SER A 123 3.08 11.64 -4.84
C SER A 123 1.90 12.61 -4.82
N ASP A 124 2.12 13.82 -5.31
CA ASP A 124 1.09 14.89 -5.33
C ASP A 124 0.39 15.12 -3.97
N GLY A 125 1.15 15.02 -2.89
CA GLY A 125 0.66 15.23 -1.53
C GLY A 125 -0.04 14.02 -0.88
N VAL A 126 -0.12 12.87 -1.57
CA VAL A 126 -0.71 11.63 -1.06
C VAL A 126 0.40 10.60 -0.85
N PRO A 127 0.57 10.06 0.38
CA PRO A 127 1.46 8.93 0.63
C PRO A 127 0.89 7.66 -0.03
N ILE A 128 1.73 6.97 -0.80
CA ILE A 128 1.41 5.68 -1.43
C ILE A 128 2.32 4.62 -0.80
N ALA A 129 1.76 3.53 -0.34
CA ALA A 129 2.51 2.46 0.28
C ALA A 129 3.57 1.87 -0.69
N PRO A 130 4.72 1.41 -0.18
CA PRO A 130 5.71 0.71 -0.99
C PRO A 130 5.13 -0.54 -1.64
N VAL A 131 5.68 -0.94 -2.79
CA VAL A 131 5.17 -2.07 -3.57
C VAL A 131 5.20 -3.39 -2.78
N ASP A 132 6.22 -3.60 -1.98
CA ASP A 132 6.37 -4.77 -1.11
C ASP A 132 5.26 -4.84 -0.04
N THR A 133 4.91 -3.71 0.56
CA THR A 133 3.78 -3.58 1.49
C THR A 133 2.46 -3.98 0.82
N ILE A 134 2.19 -3.43 -0.37
CA ILE A 134 0.97 -3.73 -1.13
C ILE A 134 0.90 -5.21 -1.50
N VAL A 135 2.00 -5.80 -1.97
CA VAL A 135 2.05 -7.23 -2.34
C VAL A 135 1.81 -8.13 -1.14
N VAL A 136 2.43 -7.83 0.02
CA VAL A 136 2.17 -8.60 1.26
C VAL A 136 0.70 -8.53 1.65
N MET A 137 0.09 -7.34 1.69
CA MET A 137 -1.32 -7.18 2.00
C MET A 137 -2.22 -7.98 1.07
N LYS A 138 -1.94 -7.96 -0.23
CA LYS A 138 -2.70 -8.73 -1.24
C LYS A 138 -2.54 -10.24 -1.11
N LEU A 139 -1.34 -10.73 -0.80
CA LEU A 139 -1.12 -12.16 -0.53
C LEU A 139 -1.86 -12.62 0.72
N LEU A 140 -1.90 -11.80 1.77
CA LEU A 140 -2.65 -12.09 2.99
C LEU A 140 -4.17 -12.12 2.74
N ALA A 141 -4.70 -11.20 1.94
CA ALA A 141 -6.10 -11.19 1.53
C ALA A 141 -6.45 -12.37 0.61
N GLY A 142 -5.58 -12.72 -0.35
CA GLY A 142 -5.62 -13.94 -1.14
C GLY A 142 -6.82 -14.09 -2.09
N ARG A 143 -7.57 -13.01 -2.36
CA ARG A 143 -8.68 -13.04 -3.32
C ARG A 143 -8.13 -13.16 -4.74
N THR A 144 -8.91 -13.72 -5.66
CA THR A 144 -8.50 -13.88 -7.09
C THR A 144 -8.02 -12.57 -7.70
N GLN A 145 -8.72 -11.46 -7.40
CA GLN A 145 -8.33 -10.14 -7.90
C GLN A 145 -6.99 -9.65 -7.30
N ASP A 146 -6.71 -10.00 -6.04
CA ASP A 146 -5.44 -9.63 -5.39
C ASP A 146 -4.25 -10.35 -6.04
N LEU A 147 -4.41 -11.63 -6.38
CA LEU A 147 -3.38 -12.39 -7.08
C LEU A 147 -3.14 -11.84 -8.50
N ALA A 148 -4.21 -11.50 -9.23
CA ALA A 148 -4.11 -10.86 -10.54
C ALA A 148 -3.44 -9.47 -10.47
N ASP A 149 -3.67 -8.70 -9.40
CA ASP A 149 -2.99 -7.43 -9.17
C ASP A 149 -1.49 -7.64 -8.94
N ILE A 150 -1.08 -8.68 -8.20
CA ILE A 150 0.34 -9.03 -7.99
C ILE A 150 1.00 -9.41 -9.31
N GLU A 151 0.39 -10.27 -10.13
CA GLU A 151 0.90 -10.63 -11.46
C GLU A 151 1.11 -9.38 -12.34
N ALA A 152 0.15 -8.47 -12.33
CA ALA A 152 0.25 -7.22 -13.09
C ALA A 152 1.36 -6.28 -12.56
N ILE A 153 1.59 -6.22 -11.24
CA ILE A 153 2.70 -5.47 -10.63
C ILE A 153 4.03 -6.08 -11.05
N VAL A 154 4.16 -7.42 -10.96
CA VAL A 154 5.37 -8.16 -11.34
C VAL A 154 5.64 -8.01 -12.84
N GLY A 155 4.63 -8.16 -13.68
CA GLY A 155 4.72 -7.93 -15.13
C GLY A 155 5.04 -6.49 -15.53
N SER A 156 4.89 -5.54 -14.59
CA SER A 156 5.29 -4.14 -14.78
C SER A 156 6.75 -3.86 -14.36
N GLY A 157 7.52 -4.89 -13.97
CA GLY A 157 8.95 -4.79 -13.67
C GLY A 157 9.25 -4.53 -12.20
N ALA A 158 8.37 -4.91 -11.28
CA ALA A 158 8.67 -4.84 -9.85
C ALA A 158 9.85 -5.76 -9.49
N ASP A 159 10.68 -5.32 -8.55
CA ASP A 159 11.84 -6.06 -8.07
C ASP A 159 11.41 -7.33 -7.33
N ARG A 160 11.60 -8.49 -7.96
CA ARG A 160 11.19 -9.80 -7.44
C ARG A 160 11.94 -10.21 -6.17
N GLU A 161 13.21 -9.83 -6.03
CA GLU A 161 14.01 -10.13 -4.84
C GLU A 161 13.49 -9.33 -3.64
N LEU A 162 13.20 -8.04 -3.84
CA LEU A 162 12.55 -7.20 -2.83
C LEU A 162 11.22 -7.81 -2.38
N LEU A 163 10.37 -8.21 -3.33
CA LEU A 163 9.07 -8.80 -3.02
C LEU A 163 9.22 -10.13 -2.28
N ARG A 164 10.13 -11.01 -2.71
CA ARG A 164 10.38 -12.30 -2.06
C ARG A 164 10.88 -12.10 -0.62
N ALA A 165 11.82 -11.19 -0.40
CA ALA A 165 12.34 -10.88 0.92
C ALA A 165 11.27 -10.34 1.87
N ALA A 166 10.41 -9.44 1.38
CA ALA A 166 9.30 -8.90 2.15
C ALA A 166 8.26 -9.97 2.53
N VAL A 167 7.88 -10.82 1.57
CA VAL A 167 6.92 -11.91 1.81
C VAL A 167 7.50 -12.97 2.73
N ALA A 168 8.77 -13.35 2.57
CA ALA A 168 9.42 -14.31 3.47
C ALA A 168 9.45 -13.83 4.93
N ARG A 169 9.57 -12.52 5.14
CA ARG A 169 9.52 -11.89 6.47
C ARG A 169 8.09 -11.82 7.03
N ALA A 170 7.13 -11.44 6.21
CA ALA A 170 5.79 -11.05 6.67
C ALA A 170 4.75 -12.18 6.57
N ALA A 171 4.89 -13.07 5.58
CA ALA A 171 3.95 -14.14 5.28
C ALA A 171 4.72 -15.35 4.69
N PRO A 172 5.57 -16.02 5.47
CA PRO A 172 6.46 -17.07 4.97
C PRO A 172 5.70 -18.24 4.32
N ASP A 173 4.48 -18.54 4.76
CA ASP A 173 3.58 -19.53 4.19
C ASP A 173 3.04 -19.14 2.79
N ARG A 174 3.24 -17.91 2.34
CA ARG A 174 2.82 -17.38 1.05
C ARG A 174 3.94 -17.28 0.01
N VAL A 175 5.18 -17.62 0.36
CA VAL A 175 6.33 -17.54 -0.55
C VAL A 175 6.12 -18.41 -1.79
N ASP A 176 5.65 -19.64 -1.63
CA ASP A 176 5.38 -20.55 -2.77
C ASP A 176 4.28 -20.01 -3.68
N THR A 177 3.29 -19.32 -3.11
CA THR A 177 2.25 -18.65 -3.89
C THR A 177 2.86 -17.53 -4.72
N LEU A 178 3.72 -16.67 -4.11
CA LEU A 178 4.40 -15.60 -4.83
C LEU A 178 5.27 -16.13 -5.97
N VAL A 179 6.03 -17.22 -5.74
CA VAL A 179 6.87 -17.82 -6.76
C VAL A 179 6.02 -18.32 -7.95
N ARG A 180 4.90 -18.98 -7.68
CA ARG A 180 3.95 -19.40 -8.76
C ARG A 180 3.44 -18.21 -9.57
N LEU A 181 3.17 -17.06 -8.95
CA LEU A 181 2.76 -15.84 -9.67
C LEU A 181 3.89 -15.30 -10.55
N PHE A 182 5.16 -15.39 -10.11
CA PHE A 182 6.30 -15.06 -10.97
C PHE A 182 6.38 -15.94 -12.20
N ASP A 183 6.21 -17.28 -12.01
CA ASP A 183 6.23 -18.27 -13.10
C ASP A 183 5.07 -18.06 -14.10
N ASN A 184 3.90 -17.60 -13.61
CA ASN A 184 2.78 -17.25 -14.49
C ASN A 184 3.14 -16.09 -15.40
N VAL A 185 3.70 -15.01 -14.83
CA VAL A 185 4.11 -13.82 -15.60
C VAL A 185 5.17 -14.17 -16.65
N ASP A 186 6.13 -15.06 -16.33
CA ASP A 186 7.18 -15.47 -17.27
C ASP A 186 6.62 -16.30 -18.42
N ARG A 187 5.62 -17.14 -18.16
CA ARG A 187 4.91 -17.90 -19.21
C ARG A 187 4.14 -16.99 -20.16
N ASP A 188 3.41 -16.01 -19.61
CA ASP A 188 2.61 -15.09 -20.42
C ASP A 188 3.48 -14.15 -21.28
N ALA A 189 4.70 -13.85 -20.84
CA ALA A 189 5.67 -13.05 -21.60
C ALA A 189 6.34 -13.83 -22.74
N SER A 190 6.17 -15.16 -22.80
CA SER A 190 6.83 -16.03 -23.78
C SER A 190 5.96 -16.27 -25.02
N PHE A 191 4.74 -15.70 -25.07
CA PHE A 191 3.80 -15.73 -26.20
C PHE A 191 3.62 -14.34 -26.81
#